data_6851bcfec9333ccafbced6124aab4dc5
#
_entry.id   6851bcfec9333ccafbced6124aab4dc5
#
_cell.length_a   1.000
_cell.length_b   1.000
_cell.length_c   1.000
_cell.angle_alpha   90.00
_cell.angle_beta   90.00
_cell.angle_gamma   90.00
#
_symmetry.space_group_name_H-M   'P 1'
#
loop_
_entity.id
_entity.type
_entity.pdbx_description
1 polymer ?
#
loop_
_entity_poly.entity_id
_entity_poly.type
_entity_poly.pdbx_seq_one_letter_code
_entity_poly.pdbx_strand_id
1 'polypeptide(L)'
;MRRSDLLWLSLLALLLPLPGAGEEERTVPLGIVPEPAEPGIQVSLSVEKDVYAPGEYLRLRFTLSREAYVYLYDVRPDGVVTLLVPNRFLQEPRFPAGEHVLPTEGWRLRVTEPEGREYLEIIATDRPLPFYQAEEFERHPFLSFTDPAAFAARLQEHLVGAWGAAWTSFTVHRPRATLRISTDPPGAMAWADGVLLGVTPLVAEVAPGEISLRLEKPDYVEKELSLSLADGDELELAVTLEEAPPTLMEPLSLEGIGFGISLGLNSLGVELWGEAIGLGLAMRPAGEAPPQGPGPGGWFPVGPEGEFYGIGWFPLGEGRLGLVGLVGIVVQEWAWYPPWYPEALLPLVEVEPESELRTWPTVGLGLGVESGGLGAYLLWHSHRGLLLGMRAQL
;
A
#
# COMPACT_ATOMS: atom_id res chain seq x y z
N MET A 1 -70.92 -39.56 45.30
CA MET A 1 -70.30 -39.36 46.66
C MET A 1 -68.83 -39.72 46.56
N ARG A 2 -67.98 -38.77 46.99
CA ARG A 2 -66.60 -38.89 47.51
C ARG A 2 -65.61 -39.63 46.63
N ARG A 3 -64.61 -38.88 46.05
CA ARG A 3 -63.39 -38.31 46.62
C ARG A 3 -62.26 -39.33 46.69
N SER A 4 -61.25 -39.02 45.87
CA SER A 4 -59.82 -38.91 46.16
C SER A 4 -59.09 -40.21 46.52
N ASP A 5 -58.17 -40.53 45.63
CA ASP A 5 -56.83 -40.90 46.09
C ASP A 5 -55.81 -40.53 45.01
N LEU A 6 -54.93 -39.61 45.40
CA LEU A 6 -53.79 -39.15 44.61
C LEU A 6 -52.72 -40.25 44.63
N LEU A 7 -52.46 -40.79 43.45
CA LEU A 7 -51.27 -41.64 43.26
C LEU A 7 -50.05 -40.73 42.97
N TRP A 8 -49.10 -40.82 43.83
CA TRP A 8 -47.76 -40.31 43.68
C TRP A 8 -47.05 -41.16 42.58
N LEU A 9 -46.96 -40.62 41.35
CA LEU A 9 -46.05 -41.14 40.33
C LEU A 9 -44.72 -40.44 40.52
N SER A 10 -43.76 -41.17 41.10
CA SER A 10 -42.36 -40.81 41.21
C SER A 10 -41.82 -40.62 39.78
N LEU A 11 -41.52 -39.41 39.41
CA LEU A 11 -40.79 -39.05 38.17
C LEU A 11 -39.33 -39.44 38.39
N LEU A 12 -38.97 -40.68 38.03
CA LEU A 12 -37.58 -41.09 37.89
C LEU A 12 -37.06 -40.43 36.61
N ALA A 13 -36.51 -39.22 36.73
CA ALA A 13 -35.80 -38.59 35.65
C ALA A 13 -34.54 -39.42 35.34
N LEU A 14 -34.65 -40.21 34.28
CA LEU A 14 -33.52 -40.89 33.68
C LEU A 14 -32.57 -39.80 33.17
N LEU A 15 -31.50 -39.52 33.91
CA LEU A 15 -30.35 -38.73 33.44
C LEU A 15 -29.64 -39.58 32.36
N LEU A 16 -30.13 -39.49 31.15
CA LEU A 16 -29.33 -39.83 29.99
C LEU A 16 -28.24 -38.77 29.90
N PRO A 17 -26.95 -39.15 29.80
CA PRO A 17 -25.93 -38.19 29.48
C PRO A 17 -26.31 -37.59 28.09
N LEU A 18 -26.44 -36.28 28.06
CA LEU A 18 -26.46 -35.55 26.80
C LEU A 18 -25.24 -36.02 25.98
N PRO A 19 -25.38 -36.40 24.73
CA PRO A 19 -24.21 -36.64 23.90
C PRO A 19 -23.35 -35.39 24.02
N GLY A 20 -22.10 -35.60 24.46
CA GLY A 20 -21.10 -34.55 24.54
C GLY A 20 -21.12 -33.77 23.24
N ALA A 21 -20.95 -32.48 23.35
CA ALA A 21 -20.71 -31.63 22.20
C ALA A 21 -19.68 -32.37 21.33
N GLY A 22 -20.11 -32.82 20.15
CA GLY A 22 -19.23 -33.54 19.27
C GLY A 22 -18.02 -32.64 19.05
N GLU A 23 -16.84 -33.15 19.29
CA GLU A 23 -15.63 -32.62 18.66
C GLU A 23 -16.00 -32.54 17.18
N GLU A 24 -16.21 -31.33 16.66
CA GLU A 24 -16.23 -31.09 15.22
C GLU A 24 -14.91 -31.68 14.73
N GLU A 25 -15.00 -32.78 14.00
CA GLU A 25 -13.88 -33.41 13.34
C GLU A 25 -13.29 -32.32 12.42
N ARG A 26 -12.28 -31.60 12.93
CA ARG A 26 -11.63 -30.52 12.18
C ARG A 26 -11.01 -31.16 10.95
N THR A 27 -11.70 -31.06 9.84
CA THR A 27 -11.16 -31.48 8.56
C THR A 27 -9.84 -30.74 8.35
N VAL A 28 -8.73 -31.49 8.28
CA VAL A 28 -7.39 -30.92 8.08
C VAL A 28 -7.38 -30.25 6.71
N PRO A 29 -7.05 -28.95 6.64
CA PRO A 29 -7.00 -28.26 5.35
C PRO A 29 -5.93 -28.83 4.41
N LEU A 30 -6.12 -28.62 3.11
CA LEU A 30 -5.14 -29.05 2.12
C LEU A 30 -3.81 -28.31 2.36
N GLY A 31 -2.71 -29.07 2.37
CA GLY A 31 -1.39 -28.51 2.65
C GLY A 31 -0.96 -28.52 4.11
N ILE A 32 -1.87 -28.83 5.03
CA ILE A 32 -1.57 -28.97 6.46
C ILE A 32 -1.23 -30.42 6.77
N VAL A 33 -0.16 -30.64 7.52
CA VAL A 33 0.25 -31.96 8.02
C VAL A 33 -0.55 -32.27 9.28
N PRO A 34 -1.22 -33.43 9.36
CA PRO A 34 -1.97 -33.80 10.56
C PRO A 34 -1.09 -33.83 11.81
N GLU A 35 -1.59 -33.28 12.91
CA GLU A 35 -0.92 -33.35 14.20
C GLU A 35 -0.72 -34.83 14.61
N PRO A 36 0.46 -35.18 15.19
CA PRO A 36 0.68 -36.54 15.66
C PRO A 36 -0.20 -36.83 16.88
N ALA A 37 -0.77 -38.04 16.95
CA ALA A 37 -1.62 -38.44 18.08
C ALA A 37 -0.88 -38.38 19.43
N GLU A 38 0.42 -38.64 19.43
CA GLU A 38 1.30 -38.49 20.58
C GLU A 38 2.49 -37.61 20.17
N PRO A 39 2.42 -36.29 20.37
CA PRO A 39 3.50 -35.38 19.97
C PRO A 39 4.73 -35.59 20.84
N GLY A 40 5.86 -35.86 20.21
CA GLY A 40 7.17 -35.93 20.87
C GLY A 40 7.69 -34.57 21.33
N ILE A 41 7.16 -33.48 20.75
CA ILE A 41 7.38 -32.09 21.11
C ILE A 41 6.02 -31.40 21.13
N GLN A 42 5.64 -30.83 22.28
CA GLN A 42 4.43 -30.03 22.32
C GLN A 42 4.73 -28.65 21.77
N VAL A 43 3.88 -28.21 20.84
CA VAL A 43 3.96 -26.89 20.20
C VAL A 43 2.55 -26.29 20.15
N SER A 44 2.46 -24.97 20.27
CA SER A 44 1.23 -24.23 20.02
C SER A 44 1.50 -23.07 19.07
N LEU A 45 0.49 -22.64 18.34
CA LEU A 45 0.57 -21.52 17.40
C LEU A 45 -0.68 -20.66 17.50
N SER A 46 -0.50 -19.36 17.50
CA SER A 46 -1.60 -18.39 17.46
C SER A 46 -1.23 -17.14 16.67
N VAL A 47 -2.23 -16.48 16.15
CA VAL A 47 -2.15 -15.16 15.49
C VAL A 47 -2.77 -14.09 16.38
N GLU A 48 -2.42 -12.85 16.15
CA GLU A 48 -2.88 -11.71 16.95
C GLU A 48 -4.34 -11.33 16.65
N LYS A 49 -4.79 -11.57 15.41
CA LYS A 49 -6.14 -11.27 14.93
C LYS A 49 -6.69 -12.43 14.10
N ASP A 50 -8.03 -12.57 14.09
CA ASP A 50 -8.71 -13.56 13.24
C ASP A 50 -8.98 -13.05 11.81
N VAL A 51 -8.94 -11.72 11.62
CA VAL A 51 -9.15 -11.06 10.32
C VAL A 51 -8.08 -9.99 10.12
N TYR A 52 -7.48 -10.00 8.95
CA TYR A 52 -6.50 -9.01 8.49
C TYR A 52 -6.93 -8.42 7.16
N ALA A 53 -6.73 -7.12 6.99
CA ALA A 53 -6.81 -6.49 5.68
C ALA A 53 -5.50 -6.70 4.90
N PRO A 54 -5.55 -6.80 3.55
CA PRO A 54 -4.34 -6.74 2.74
C PRO A 54 -3.53 -5.46 3.06
N GLY A 55 -2.23 -5.64 3.29
CA GLY A 55 -1.34 -4.57 3.73
C GLY A 55 -1.06 -4.54 5.23
N GLU A 56 -1.86 -5.18 6.07
CA GLU A 56 -1.58 -5.28 7.50
C GLU A 56 -0.42 -6.23 7.80
N TYR A 57 0.19 -6.03 8.96
CA TYR A 57 1.31 -6.87 9.40
C TYR A 57 0.84 -8.00 10.29
N LEU A 58 1.29 -9.22 9.95
CA LEU A 58 1.01 -10.44 10.71
C LEU A 58 2.04 -10.60 11.83
N ARG A 59 1.54 -10.89 13.03
CA ARG A 59 2.34 -11.30 14.19
C ARG A 59 1.86 -12.66 14.67
N LEU A 60 2.82 -13.51 14.92
CA LEU A 60 2.62 -14.89 15.31
C LEU A 60 3.22 -15.13 16.70
N ARG A 61 2.56 -15.94 17.50
CA ARG A 61 3.06 -16.40 18.78
C ARG A 61 3.04 -17.92 18.81
N PHE A 62 4.14 -18.53 19.23
CA PHE A 62 4.19 -19.96 19.42
C PHE A 62 4.91 -20.33 20.72
N THR A 63 4.64 -21.52 21.24
CA THR A 63 5.33 -22.07 22.41
C THR A 63 5.92 -23.43 22.09
N LEU A 64 7.05 -23.74 22.71
CA LEU A 64 7.72 -25.03 22.61
C LEU A 64 7.94 -25.64 23.99
N SER A 65 7.63 -26.92 24.16
CA SER A 65 7.88 -27.65 25.40
C SER A 65 9.36 -27.94 25.69
N ARG A 66 10.18 -27.93 24.64
CA ARG A 66 11.64 -28.09 24.69
C ARG A 66 12.29 -27.44 23.48
N GLU A 67 13.61 -27.33 23.50
CA GLU A 67 14.39 -26.88 22.34
C GLU A 67 14.10 -27.75 21.10
N ALA A 68 13.85 -27.07 19.95
CA ALA A 68 13.49 -27.74 18.71
C ALA A 68 13.87 -26.91 17.49
N TYR A 69 13.93 -27.58 16.32
CA TYR A 69 13.94 -26.93 15.02
C TYR A 69 12.50 -26.66 14.60
N VAL A 70 12.21 -25.44 14.19
CA VAL A 70 10.88 -24.93 13.88
C VAL A 70 10.75 -24.64 12.39
N TYR A 71 9.70 -25.18 11.79
CA TYR A 71 9.33 -24.92 10.40
C TYR A 71 7.92 -24.33 10.41
N LEU A 72 7.82 -23.08 9.99
CA LEU A 72 6.54 -22.37 9.92
C LEU A 72 6.24 -22.09 8.46
N TYR A 73 5.05 -22.40 8.03
CA TYR A 73 4.60 -22.10 6.69
C TYR A 73 3.14 -21.63 6.65
N ASP A 74 2.82 -20.93 5.60
CA ASP A 74 1.53 -20.37 5.27
C ASP A 74 0.95 -21.06 4.05
N VAL A 75 -0.34 -21.37 4.09
CA VAL A 75 -1.11 -21.90 2.97
C VAL A 75 -2.19 -20.91 2.62
N ARG A 76 -2.00 -20.24 1.49
CA ARG A 76 -2.87 -19.17 1.02
C ARG A 76 -4.13 -19.70 0.34
N PRO A 77 -5.18 -18.86 0.15
CA PRO A 77 -6.41 -19.25 -0.53
C PRO A 77 -6.22 -19.71 -1.98
N ASP A 78 -5.18 -19.22 -2.66
CA ASP A 78 -4.82 -19.60 -4.02
C ASP A 78 -4.02 -20.93 -4.09
N GLY A 79 -3.78 -21.57 -2.94
CA GLY A 79 -3.05 -22.82 -2.83
C GLY A 79 -1.53 -22.66 -2.84
N VAL A 80 -1.01 -21.45 -2.84
CA VAL A 80 0.43 -21.23 -2.67
C VAL A 80 0.82 -21.48 -1.23
N VAL A 81 1.83 -22.30 -1.02
CA VAL A 81 2.46 -22.55 0.29
C VAL A 81 3.75 -21.74 0.37
N THR A 82 3.92 -20.96 1.41
CA THR A 82 5.13 -20.17 1.63
C THR A 82 5.79 -20.58 2.94
N LEU A 83 7.06 -21.00 2.86
CA LEU A 83 7.87 -21.29 4.04
C LEU A 83 8.32 -19.96 4.69
N LEU A 84 7.75 -19.67 5.86
CA LEU A 84 8.02 -18.45 6.62
C LEU A 84 9.22 -18.57 7.56
N VAL A 85 9.50 -19.79 8.05
CA VAL A 85 10.68 -20.13 8.86
C VAL A 85 11.14 -21.53 8.46
N PRO A 86 12.42 -21.70 8.11
CA PRO A 86 13.45 -20.70 7.93
C PRO A 86 13.21 -19.79 6.73
N ASN A 87 13.90 -18.64 6.74
CA ASN A 87 13.87 -17.69 5.65
C ASN A 87 15.25 -16.96 5.58
N ARG A 88 15.41 -16.02 4.66
CA ARG A 88 16.65 -15.25 4.51
C ARG A 88 17.08 -14.51 5.79
N PHE A 89 16.11 -14.03 6.58
CA PHE A 89 16.36 -13.22 7.78
C PHE A 89 16.54 -14.09 9.03
N LEU A 90 16.07 -15.34 8.99
CA LEU A 90 16.11 -16.32 10.05
C LEU A 90 16.45 -17.70 9.49
N GLN A 91 17.74 -17.91 9.17
CA GLN A 91 18.22 -19.13 8.49
C GLN A 91 18.39 -20.31 9.45
N GLU A 92 18.69 -20.06 10.72
CA GLU A 92 18.80 -21.10 11.74
C GLU A 92 17.47 -21.23 12.49
N PRO A 93 16.64 -22.24 12.18
CA PRO A 93 15.32 -22.37 12.74
C PRO A 93 15.30 -23.06 14.10
N ARG A 94 16.35 -22.94 14.91
CA ARG A 94 16.48 -23.58 16.21
C ARG A 94 16.07 -22.62 17.32
N PHE A 95 15.07 -23.02 18.09
CA PHE A 95 14.50 -22.21 19.17
C PHE A 95 14.57 -22.96 20.50
N PRO A 96 14.88 -22.28 21.64
CA PRO A 96 14.82 -22.87 22.95
C PRO A 96 13.35 -23.17 23.37
N ALA A 97 13.19 -23.88 24.48
CA ALA A 97 11.87 -24.04 25.11
C ALA A 97 11.29 -22.67 25.53
N GLY A 98 9.97 -22.54 25.48
CA GLY A 98 9.27 -21.34 25.91
C GLY A 98 8.46 -20.67 24.82
N GLU A 99 8.09 -19.41 25.06
CA GLU A 99 7.27 -18.61 24.18
C GLU A 99 8.14 -17.75 23.24
N HIS A 100 7.71 -17.66 22.00
CA HIS A 100 8.39 -16.91 20.93
C HIS A 100 7.38 -16.09 20.14
N VAL A 101 7.84 -14.95 19.62
CA VAL A 101 7.05 -14.06 18.75
C VAL A 101 7.80 -13.86 17.44
N LEU A 102 7.09 -13.98 16.33
CA LEU A 102 7.57 -13.72 14.99
C LEU A 102 6.70 -12.66 14.30
N PRO A 103 7.27 -11.89 13.38
CA PRO A 103 8.69 -11.77 13.06
C PRO A 103 9.49 -11.13 14.20
N THR A 104 10.79 -11.40 14.24
CA THR A 104 11.75 -10.73 15.12
C THR A 104 12.15 -9.36 14.55
N GLU A 105 12.97 -8.60 15.26
CA GLU A 105 13.49 -7.32 14.75
C GLU A 105 14.19 -7.49 13.40
N GLY A 106 14.01 -6.50 12.52
CA GLY A 106 14.65 -6.41 11.21
C GLY A 106 13.86 -6.99 10.02
N TRP A 107 12.70 -7.59 10.26
CA TRP A 107 11.80 -8.03 9.18
C TRP A 107 10.33 -8.05 9.63
N ARG A 108 9.43 -8.03 8.65
CA ARG A 108 7.97 -8.03 8.89
C ARG A 108 7.29 -9.02 7.95
N LEU A 109 6.17 -9.57 8.38
CA LEU A 109 5.27 -10.36 7.53
C LEU A 109 4.08 -9.49 7.18
N ARG A 110 3.87 -9.25 5.91
CA ARG A 110 2.75 -8.49 5.40
C ARG A 110 1.70 -9.44 4.84
N VAL A 111 0.45 -9.25 5.23
CA VAL A 111 -0.69 -9.96 4.64
C VAL A 111 -0.96 -9.41 3.25
N THR A 112 -1.14 -10.31 2.27
CA THR A 112 -1.36 -9.94 0.87
C THR A 112 -2.63 -10.57 0.33
N GLU A 113 -3.10 -10.12 -0.84
CA GLU A 113 -4.15 -10.83 -1.58
C GLU A 113 -3.67 -12.22 -2.02
N PRO A 114 -4.61 -13.17 -2.28
CA PRO A 114 -6.05 -12.97 -2.42
C PRO A 114 -6.82 -12.97 -1.09
N GLU A 115 -8.03 -12.39 -1.09
CA GLU A 115 -8.97 -12.55 0.01
C GLU A 115 -9.35 -14.01 0.22
N GLY A 116 -9.59 -14.39 1.48
CA GLY A 116 -9.98 -15.75 1.86
C GLY A 116 -9.31 -16.20 3.14
N ARG A 117 -9.46 -17.47 3.45
CA ARG A 117 -8.86 -18.06 4.65
C ARG A 117 -7.44 -18.54 4.35
N GLU A 118 -6.50 -18.09 5.15
CA GLU A 118 -5.12 -18.55 5.18
C GLU A 118 -4.91 -19.48 6.38
N TYR A 119 -4.05 -20.48 6.20
CA TYR A 119 -3.72 -21.45 7.23
C TYR A 119 -2.23 -21.38 7.51
N LEU A 120 -1.90 -21.27 8.78
CA LEU A 120 -0.51 -21.27 9.25
C LEU A 120 -0.27 -22.57 9.99
N GLU A 121 0.82 -23.25 9.70
CA GLU A 121 1.25 -24.41 10.43
C GLU A 121 2.68 -24.26 10.90
N ILE A 122 2.91 -24.68 12.13
CA ILE A 122 4.22 -24.81 12.76
C ILE A 122 4.52 -26.29 13.00
N ILE A 123 5.68 -26.72 12.57
CA ILE A 123 6.24 -28.06 12.85
C ILE A 123 7.51 -27.88 13.66
N ALA A 124 7.58 -28.59 14.79
CA ALA A 124 8.75 -28.63 15.65
C ALA A 124 9.37 -30.01 15.61
N THR A 125 10.68 -30.10 15.36
CA THR A 125 11.42 -31.38 15.21
C THR A 125 12.66 -31.42 16.08
N ASP A 126 13.11 -32.62 16.48
CA ASP A 126 14.34 -32.82 17.27
C ASP A 126 15.62 -32.77 16.42
N ARG A 127 15.48 -32.73 15.11
CA ARG A 127 16.60 -32.64 14.13
C ARG A 127 16.21 -31.78 12.94
N PRO A 128 17.20 -31.17 12.22
CA PRO A 128 16.90 -30.38 11.04
C PRO A 128 16.28 -31.23 9.93
N LEU A 129 15.32 -30.65 9.20
CA LEU A 129 14.69 -31.28 8.03
C LEU A 129 15.48 -30.92 6.76
N PRO A 130 15.87 -31.93 5.95
CA PRO A 130 16.70 -31.70 4.76
C PRO A 130 15.90 -31.40 3.49
N PHE A 131 14.83 -30.60 3.58
CA PHE A 131 13.95 -30.36 2.43
C PHE A 131 14.19 -29.02 1.72
N TYR A 132 15.13 -28.22 2.19
CA TYR A 132 15.57 -26.95 1.59
C TYR A 132 17.08 -26.82 1.63
N GLN A 133 17.62 -25.95 0.75
CA GLN A 133 19.05 -25.61 0.73
C GLN A 133 19.22 -24.16 1.18
N ALA A 134 20.22 -23.87 2.01
CA ALA A 134 20.45 -22.50 2.53
C ALA A 134 20.69 -21.49 1.40
N GLU A 135 21.31 -21.93 0.29
CA GLU A 135 21.58 -21.13 -0.89
C GLU A 135 20.30 -20.71 -1.65
N GLU A 136 19.18 -21.39 -1.44
CA GLU A 136 17.89 -21.00 -2.03
C GLU A 136 17.40 -19.67 -1.45
N PHE A 137 17.71 -19.38 -0.17
CA PHE A 137 17.37 -18.11 0.49
C PHE A 137 18.24 -16.94 0.05
N GLU A 138 19.36 -17.18 -0.63
CA GLU A 138 20.14 -16.10 -1.26
C GLU A 138 19.40 -15.49 -2.45
N ARG A 139 18.61 -16.32 -3.15
CA ARG A 139 17.83 -15.92 -4.34
C ARG A 139 16.41 -15.47 -3.97
N HIS A 140 15.82 -16.12 -2.98
CA HIS A 140 14.43 -15.91 -2.56
C HIS A 140 14.38 -15.78 -1.04
N PRO A 141 13.92 -14.63 -0.49
CA PRO A 141 13.83 -14.47 0.97
C PRO A 141 12.90 -15.50 1.62
N PHE A 142 11.91 -15.98 0.89
CA PHE A 142 11.01 -17.08 1.27
C PHE A 142 10.95 -18.10 0.13
N LEU A 143 10.74 -19.37 0.47
CA LEU A 143 10.49 -20.42 -0.52
C LEU A 143 8.98 -20.61 -0.66
N SER A 144 8.50 -20.68 -1.91
CA SER A 144 7.10 -20.90 -2.21
C SER A 144 6.90 -22.11 -3.08
N PHE A 145 5.77 -22.79 -2.86
CA PHE A 145 5.37 -24.03 -3.53
C PHE A 145 3.93 -23.87 -4.02
N THR A 146 3.64 -24.34 -5.21
CA THR A 146 2.32 -24.18 -5.86
C THR A 146 1.40 -25.38 -5.70
N ASP A 147 1.89 -26.49 -5.14
CA ASP A 147 1.10 -27.69 -4.87
C ASP A 147 1.13 -27.99 -3.36
N PRO A 148 0.11 -27.57 -2.61
CA PRO A 148 0.06 -27.74 -1.16
C PRO A 148 0.01 -29.24 -0.75
N ALA A 149 -0.62 -30.10 -1.54
CA ALA A 149 -0.68 -31.53 -1.23
C ALA A 149 0.68 -32.19 -1.40
N ALA A 150 1.37 -31.90 -2.50
CA ALA A 150 2.72 -32.41 -2.74
C ALA A 150 3.72 -31.87 -1.70
N PHE A 151 3.57 -30.60 -1.28
CA PHE A 151 4.38 -30.01 -0.21
C PHE A 151 4.19 -30.75 1.11
N ALA A 152 2.95 -30.91 1.58
CA ALA A 152 2.64 -31.61 2.83
C ALA A 152 3.11 -33.07 2.81
N ALA A 153 2.90 -33.81 1.71
CA ALA A 153 3.37 -35.16 1.57
C ALA A 153 4.90 -35.27 1.64
N ARG A 154 5.62 -34.38 0.93
CA ARG A 154 7.09 -34.32 0.98
C ARG A 154 7.59 -33.96 2.37
N LEU A 155 6.95 -33.02 3.05
CA LEU A 155 7.32 -32.63 4.41
C LEU A 155 7.13 -33.79 5.37
N GLN A 156 6.00 -34.51 5.27
CA GLN A 156 5.67 -35.66 6.12
C GLN A 156 6.67 -36.82 5.96
N GLU A 157 7.22 -37.06 4.77
CA GLU A 157 8.27 -38.05 4.54
C GLU A 157 9.55 -37.80 5.37
N HIS A 158 9.80 -36.54 5.74
CA HIS A 158 10.97 -36.14 6.51
C HIS A 158 10.71 -36.07 8.02
N LEU A 159 9.46 -36.21 8.46
CA LEU A 159 9.08 -36.18 9.89
C LEU A 159 9.40 -37.51 10.55
N VAL A 160 10.64 -37.66 10.99
CA VAL A 160 11.14 -38.84 11.70
C VAL A 160 11.69 -38.44 13.06
N GLY A 161 11.55 -39.31 14.07
CA GLY A 161 11.97 -39.00 15.45
C GLY A 161 10.89 -38.28 16.26
N ALA A 162 11.31 -37.45 17.19
CA ALA A 162 10.36 -36.68 17.99
C ALA A 162 10.00 -35.39 17.28
N TRP A 163 8.72 -35.22 16.98
CA TRP A 163 8.16 -34.03 16.39
C TRP A 163 6.78 -33.70 16.94
N GLY A 164 6.32 -32.51 16.64
CA GLY A 164 4.97 -32.03 16.93
C GLY A 164 4.56 -30.97 15.92
N ALA A 165 3.26 -30.77 15.77
CA ALA A 165 2.70 -29.78 14.88
C ALA A 165 1.54 -29.05 15.56
N ALA A 166 1.27 -27.84 15.14
CA ALA A 166 0.07 -27.09 15.48
C ALA A 166 -0.26 -26.15 14.33
N TRP A 167 -1.54 -25.92 14.10
CA TRP A 167 -1.97 -25.00 13.08
C TRP A 167 -3.05 -24.03 13.56
N THR A 168 -3.13 -22.90 12.90
CA THR A 168 -4.14 -21.86 13.11
C THR A 168 -4.57 -21.30 11.77
N SER A 169 -5.57 -20.44 11.74
CA SER A 169 -6.00 -19.76 10.53
C SER A 169 -6.45 -18.35 10.83
N PHE A 170 -6.38 -17.50 9.83
CA PHE A 170 -6.98 -16.17 9.81
C PHE A 170 -7.66 -15.93 8.46
N THR A 171 -8.46 -14.88 8.38
CA THR A 171 -9.13 -14.50 7.14
C THR A 171 -8.51 -13.23 6.61
N VAL A 172 -8.13 -13.22 5.34
CA VAL A 172 -7.78 -12.01 4.60
C VAL A 172 -9.06 -11.42 4.05
N HIS A 173 -9.39 -10.21 4.46
CA HIS A 173 -10.59 -9.51 4.02
C HIS A 173 -10.27 -8.02 3.82
N ARG A 174 -10.62 -7.51 2.65
CA ARG A 174 -10.53 -6.07 2.36
C ARG A 174 -11.87 -5.43 2.72
N PRO A 175 -11.93 -4.65 3.81
CA PRO A 175 -13.15 -3.93 4.14
C PRO A 175 -13.55 -2.98 3.02
N ARG A 176 -14.82 -3.01 2.59
CA ARG A 176 -15.36 -2.14 1.53
C ARG A 176 -16.84 -1.89 1.71
N ALA A 177 -17.28 -0.71 1.29
CA ALA A 177 -18.68 -0.35 1.17
C ALA A 177 -18.98 0.06 -0.27
N THR A 178 -20.22 -0.07 -0.69
CA THR A 178 -20.67 0.29 -2.04
C THR A 178 -21.51 1.55 -1.99
N LEU A 179 -21.12 2.56 -2.76
CA LEU A 179 -21.90 3.78 -2.98
C LEU A 179 -22.56 3.76 -4.36
N ARG A 180 -23.88 3.93 -4.40
CA ARG A 180 -24.65 4.20 -5.61
C ARG A 180 -25.05 5.67 -5.59
N ILE A 181 -24.48 6.48 -6.47
CA ILE A 181 -24.66 7.93 -6.45
C ILE A 181 -25.37 8.37 -7.72
N SER A 182 -26.48 9.07 -7.55
CA SER A 182 -27.18 9.76 -8.63
C SER A 182 -27.35 11.23 -8.29
N THR A 183 -27.32 12.10 -9.30
CA THR A 183 -27.56 13.53 -9.13
C THR A 183 -28.64 14.01 -10.08
N ASP A 184 -29.35 15.03 -9.68
CA ASP A 184 -30.28 15.79 -10.53
C ASP A 184 -29.81 17.26 -10.58
N PRO A 185 -29.31 17.74 -11.75
CA PRO A 185 -29.15 17.00 -12.99
C PRO A 185 -27.95 16.02 -12.95
N PRO A 186 -27.97 14.98 -13.79
CA PRO A 186 -26.89 14.01 -13.88
C PRO A 186 -25.59 14.61 -14.43
N GLY A 187 -24.48 13.91 -14.29
CA GLY A 187 -23.20 14.32 -14.86
C GLY A 187 -22.32 15.14 -13.90
N ALA A 188 -22.53 15.04 -12.59
CA ALA A 188 -21.62 15.61 -11.61
C ALA A 188 -20.41 14.69 -11.39
N MET A 189 -19.24 15.27 -11.19
CA MET A 189 -18.06 14.56 -10.72
C MET A 189 -18.22 14.27 -9.23
N ALA A 190 -17.98 13.03 -8.82
CA ALA A 190 -18.05 12.59 -7.44
C ALA A 190 -16.66 12.25 -6.91
N TRP A 191 -16.32 12.80 -5.75
CA TRP A 191 -15.05 12.62 -5.08
C TRP A 191 -15.29 12.10 -3.66
N ALA A 192 -14.55 11.07 -3.25
CA ALA A 192 -14.53 10.60 -1.87
C ALA A 192 -13.14 10.85 -1.28
N ASP A 193 -13.05 11.58 -0.18
CA ASP A 193 -11.79 11.93 0.50
C ASP A 193 -10.72 12.47 -0.45
N GLY A 194 -11.14 13.24 -1.46
CA GLY A 194 -10.25 13.81 -2.48
C GLY A 194 -9.90 12.88 -3.65
N VAL A 195 -10.37 11.62 -3.65
CA VAL A 195 -10.19 10.67 -4.75
C VAL A 195 -11.40 10.70 -5.69
N LEU A 196 -11.17 10.88 -6.99
CA LEU A 196 -12.25 10.88 -7.99
C LEU A 196 -12.85 9.48 -8.14
N LEU A 197 -14.14 9.34 -7.84
CA LEU A 197 -14.88 8.09 -8.04
C LEU A 197 -15.42 7.95 -9.48
N GLY A 198 -15.79 9.07 -10.10
CA GLY A 198 -16.36 9.09 -11.46
C GLY A 198 -17.42 10.17 -11.65
N VAL A 199 -18.28 9.96 -12.64
CA VAL A 199 -19.36 10.88 -13.03
C VAL A 199 -20.71 10.23 -12.77
N THR A 200 -21.64 10.96 -12.14
CA THR A 200 -22.98 10.47 -11.79
C THR A 200 -23.89 10.30 -13.02
N PRO A 201 -24.75 9.24 -13.04
CA PRO A 201 -24.89 8.21 -12.02
C PRO A 201 -23.76 7.19 -12.05
N LEU A 202 -23.29 6.77 -10.87
CA LEU A 202 -22.18 5.81 -10.76
C LEU A 202 -22.39 4.84 -9.59
N VAL A 203 -21.65 3.74 -9.62
CA VAL A 203 -21.46 2.81 -8.51
C VAL A 203 -19.97 2.69 -8.23
N ALA A 204 -19.56 2.87 -6.99
CA ALA A 204 -18.16 2.80 -6.60
C ALA A 204 -17.98 2.04 -5.28
N GLU A 205 -16.92 1.28 -5.18
CA GLU A 205 -16.46 0.71 -3.91
C GLU A 205 -15.54 1.73 -3.21
N VAL A 206 -15.75 1.91 -1.91
CA VAL A 206 -14.97 2.81 -1.05
C VAL A 206 -14.56 2.11 0.23
N ALA A 207 -13.52 2.58 0.89
CA ALA A 207 -13.16 2.09 2.22
C ALA A 207 -14.26 2.48 3.23
N PRO A 208 -14.62 1.60 4.19
CA PRO A 208 -15.54 1.97 5.26
C PRO A 208 -14.91 3.00 6.20
N GLY A 209 -15.75 3.74 6.90
CA GLY A 209 -15.37 4.80 7.82
C GLY A 209 -16.16 6.08 7.58
N GLU A 210 -15.65 7.17 8.11
CA GLU A 210 -16.14 8.52 7.82
C GLU A 210 -15.59 8.95 6.45
N ILE A 211 -16.47 9.28 5.52
CA ILE A 211 -16.13 9.66 4.14
C ILE A 211 -16.68 11.05 3.86
N SER A 212 -15.84 11.93 3.34
CA SER A 212 -16.26 13.20 2.77
C SER A 212 -16.55 13.02 1.28
N LEU A 213 -17.85 12.96 0.93
CA LEU A 213 -18.28 12.90 -0.47
C LEU A 213 -18.51 14.32 -0.99
N ARG A 214 -17.78 14.69 -2.04
CA ARG A 214 -17.92 15.95 -2.76
C ARG A 214 -18.47 15.70 -4.15
N LEU A 215 -19.52 16.45 -4.50
CA LEU A 215 -20.17 16.43 -5.82
C LEU A 215 -20.00 17.79 -6.49
N GLU A 216 -19.40 17.78 -7.67
CA GLU A 216 -19.06 18.98 -8.42
C GLU A 216 -19.61 18.90 -9.86
N LYS A 217 -20.28 19.96 -10.28
CA LYS A 217 -20.77 20.08 -11.65
C LYS A 217 -20.67 21.55 -12.10
N PRO A 218 -20.17 21.83 -13.32
CA PRO A 218 -20.14 23.18 -13.86
C PRO A 218 -21.52 23.83 -13.79
N ASP A 219 -21.57 25.11 -13.42
CA ASP A 219 -22.77 25.92 -13.23
C ASP A 219 -23.69 25.52 -12.06
N TYR A 220 -23.24 24.62 -11.17
CA TYR A 220 -23.94 24.19 -9.98
C TYR A 220 -23.11 24.44 -8.73
N VAL A 221 -23.79 24.65 -7.60
CA VAL A 221 -23.13 24.74 -6.30
C VAL A 221 -22.56 23.40 -5.90
N GLU A 222 -21.30 23.39 -5.51
CA GLU A 222 -20.63 22.20 -4.97
C GLU A 222 -21.38 21.68 -3.74
N LYS A 223 -21.55 20.37 -3.65
CA LYS A 223 -22.23 19.71 -2.53
C LYS A 223 -21.25 18.80 -1.81
N GLU A 224 -21.08 19.04 -0.51
CA GLU A 224 -20.32 18.16 0.38
C GLU A 224 -21.27 17.41 1.32
N LEU A 225 -21.01 16.11 1.50
CA LEU A 225 -21.77 15.22 2.37
C LEU A 225 -20.78 14.40 3.20
N SER A 226 -21.02 14.32 4.50
CA SER A 226 -20.30 13.40 5.38
C SER A 226 -21.10 12.12 5.52
N LEU A 227 -20.47 10.99 5.20
CA LEU A 227 -21.07 9.66 5.24
C LEU A 227 -20.30 8.82 6.26
N SER A 228 -21.02 7.98 7.00
CA SER A 228 -20.41 6.97 7.87
C SER A 228 -20.83 5.60 7.37
N LEU A 229 -19.87 4.80 6.91
CA LEU A 229 -20.13 3.50 6.27
C LEU A 229 -19.41 2.40 7.05
N ALA A 230 -20.09 1.29 7.27
CA ALA A 230 -19.50 0.07 7.78
C ALA A 230 -19.03 -0.84 6.63
N ASP A 231 -18.25 -1.84 6.97
CA ASP A 231 -17.85 -2.89 6.03
C ASP A 231 -19.08 -3.66 5.53
N GLY A 232 -19.19 -3.80 4.23
CA GLY A 232 -20.32 -4.45 3.56
C GLY A 232 -21.55 -3.56 3.34
N ASP A 233 -21.52 -2.28 3.76
CA ASP A 233 -22.67 -1.39 3.54
C ASP A 233 -22.88 -1.10 2.04
N GLU A 234 -24.15 -1.05 1.65
CA GLU A 234 -24.59 -0.53 0.36
C GLU A 234 -25.46 0.72 0.59
N LEU A 235 -25.00 1.88 0.16
CA LEU A 235 -25.69 3.14 0.31
C LEU A 235 -26.09 3.71 -1.06
N GLU A 236 -27.38 3.99 -1.23
CA GLU A 236 -27.91 4.67 -2.41
C GLU A 236 -28.18 6.14 -2.08
N LEU A 237 -27.58 7.04 -2.84
CA LEU A 237 -27.68 8.48 -2.70
C LEU A 237 -28.28 9.10 -3.96
N ALA A 238 -29.37 9.84 -3.78
CA ALA A 238 -29.95 10.69 -4.80
C ALA A 238 -29.82 12.15 -4.34
N VAL A 239 -29.03 12.96 -5.03
CA VAL A 239 -28.69 14.32 -4.63
C VAL A 239 -29.13 15.31 -5.70
N THR A 240 -30.00 16.28 -5.32
CA THR A 240 -30.33 17.43 -6.17
C THR A 240 -29.26 18.51 -6.01
N LEU A 241 -28.70 18.97 -7.12
CA LEU A 241 -27.74 20.06 -7.17
C LEU A 241 -28.45 21.38 -7.42
N GLU A 242 -28.04 22.42 -6.73
CA GLU A 242 -28.58 23.78 -6.91
C GLU A 242 -27.76 24.50 -7.98
N GLU A 243 -28.44 25.19 -8.90
CA GLU A 243 -27.74 26.04 -9.88
C GLU A 243 -26.95 27.13 -9.18
N ALA A 244 -25.69 27.27 -9.56
CA ALA A 244 -24.86 28.35 -9.04
C ALA A 244 -25.42 29.71 -9.55
N PRO A 245 -25.49 30.73 -8.67
CA PRO A 245 -25.83 32.06 -9.15
C PRO A 245 -24.85 32.45 -10.25
N PRO A 246 -25.32 33.10 -11.32
CA PRO A 246 -24.45 33.49 -12.42
C PRO A 246 -23.28 34.30 -11.84
N THR A 247 -22.09 33.75 -11.91
CA THR A 247 -20.87 34.45 -11.52
C THR A 247 -20.68 35.56 -12.54
N LEU A 248 -21.03 36.78 -12.15
CA LEU A 248 -20.59 37.97 -12.87
C LEU A 248 -19.06 38.03 -12.66
N MET A 249 -18.31 37.26 -13.43
CA MET A 249 -16.86 37.48 -13.51
C MET A 249 -16.67 38.86 -14.14
N GLU A 250 -16.32 39.83 -13.32
CA GLU A 250 -15.61 40.98 -13.88
C GLU A 250 -14.38 40.38 -14.61
N PRO A 251 -14.21 40.70 -15.90
CA PRO A 251 -13.04 40.20 -16.62
C PRO A 251 -11.83 40.68 -15.81
N LEU A 252 -11.04 39.74 -15.30
CA LEU A 252 -9.72 40.04 -14.74
C LEU A 252 -8.97 40.81 -15.81
N SER A 253 -8.68 42.09 -15.54
CA SER A 253 -7.79 42.87 -16.38
C SER A 253 -6.42 42.19 -16.34
N LEU A 254 -6.08 41.51 -17.41
CA LEU A 254 -4.78 40.86 -17.61
C LEU A 254 -3.74 41.88 -18.16
N GLU A 255 -4.07 43.17 -18.16
CA GLU A 255 -3.13 44.20 -18.57
C GLU A 255 -1.87 44.14 -17.71
N GLY A 256 -0.73 43.96 -18.37
CA GLY A 256 0.58 43.89 -17.73
C GLY A 256 0.99 42.49 -17.23
N ILE A 257 0.15 41.47 -17.46
CA ILE A 257 0.52 40.06 -17.18
C ILE A 257 1.04 39.44 -18.47
N GLY A 258 2.21 38.79 -18.38
CA GLY A 258 2.82 38.04 -19.48
C GLY A 258 2.89 36.54 -19.12
N PHE A 259 2.96 35.73 -20.15
CA PHE A 259 3.18 34.28 -20.03
C PHE A 259 4.50 33.92 -20.69
N GLY A 260 5.19 32.94 -20.10
CA GLY A 260 6.44 32.41 -20.57
C GLY A 260 6.49 30.91 -20.55
N ILE A 261 7.37 30.36 -21.35
CA ILE A 261 7.76 28.97 -21.35
C ILE A 261 9.27 28.86 -21.38
N SER A 262 9.81 27.90 -20.66
CA SER A 262 11.24 27.57 -20.67
C SER A 262 11.46 26.12 -20.99
N LEU A 263 12.39 25.82 -21.90
CA LEU A 263 12.74 24.48 -22.31
C LEU A 263 14.20 24.20 -21.97
N GLY A 264 14.44 23.11 -21.23
CA GLY A 264 15.75 22.52 -21.04
C GLY A 264 15.85 21.17 -21.75
N LEU A 265 17.00 20.51 -21.67
CA LEU A 265 17.22 19.22 -22.32
C LEU A 265 16.16 18.16 -21.92
N ASN A 266 15.77 18.14 -20.64
CA ASN A 266 14.80 17.19 -20.08
C ASN A 266 13.79 17.87 -19.16
N SER A 267 13.53 19.17 -19.35
CA SER A 267 12.62 19.91 -18.47
C SER A 267 11.78 20.91 -19.27
N LEU A 268 10.55 21.09 -18.78
CA LEU A 268 9.62 22.09 -19.29
C LEU A 268 9.22 22.98 -18.13
N GLY A 269 9.28 24.29 -18.31
CA GLY A 269 8.78 25.28 -17.36
C GLY A 269 7.71 26.17 -17.98
N VAL A 270 6.80 26.62 -17.13
CA VAL A 270 5.78 27.65 -17.44
C VAL A 270 5.95 28.80 -16.48
N GLU A 271 5.75 30.01 -16.97
CA GLU A 271 6.06 31.24 -16.26
C GLU A 271 4.90 32.22 -16.34
N LEU A 272 4.65 32.92 -15.26
CA LEU A 272 3.76 34.06 -15.19
C LEU A 272 4.61 35.29 -14.93
N TRP A 273 4.56 36.28 -15.84
CA TRP A 273 5.37 37.47 -15.78
C TRP A 273 4.56 38.70 -15.43
N GLY A 274 5.10 39.56 -14.57
CA GLY A 274 4.80 40.97 -14.53
C GLY A 274 5.75 41.74 -15.51
N GLU A 275 5.92 43.04 -15.28
CA GLU A 275 6.78 43.85 -16.18
C GLU A 275 8.25 43.36 -16.20
N ALA A 276 8.83 43.09 -15.04
CA ALA A 276 10.26 42.72 -14.93
C ALA A 276 10.51 41.43 -14.15
N ILE A 277 9.54 40.95 -13.42
CA ILE A 277 9.68 39.78 -12.52
C ILE A 277 8.58 38.77 -12.84
N GLY A 278 8.93 37.50 -12.89
CA GLY A 278 8.02 36.39 -13.09
C GLY A 278 8.20 35.33 -12.03
N LEU A 279 7.17 34.50 -11.91
CA LEU A 279 7.19 33.26 -11.12
C LEU A 279 7.02 32.08 -12.06
N GLY A 280 7.77 31.03 -11.86
CA GLY A 280 7.74 29.86 -12.72
C GLY A 280 7.65 28.55 -11.96
N LEU A 281 7.06 27.59 -12.65
CA LEU A 281 7.04 26.19 -12.30
C LEU A 281 7.73 25.41 -13.41
N ALA A 282 8.65 24.52 -13.06
CA ALA A 282 9.22 23.60 -14.02
C ALA A 282 9.12 22.17 -13.53
N MET A 283 8.99 21.27 -14.48
CA MET A 283 8.96 19.83 -14.21
C MET A 283 10.01 19.12 -15.06
N ARG A 284 10.57 18.10 -14.47
CA ARG A 284 11.44 17.13 -15.12
C ARG A 284 10.81 15.75 -14.91
N PRO A 285 10.72 14.90 -15.93
CA PRO A 285 10.22 13.55 -15.74
C PRO A 285 11.08 12.80 -14.73
N ALA A 286 10.49 11.81 -14.06
CA ALA A 286 11.21 10.92 -13.17
C ALA A 286 12.47 10.37 -13.84
N GLY A 287 13.55 10.27 -13.06
CA GLY A 287 14.76 9.56 -13.49
C GLY A 287 14.45 8.08 -13.77
N GLU A 288 15.42 7.38 -14.35
CA GLU A 288 15.29 5.93 -14.52
C GLU A 288 15.06 5.28 -13.15
N ALA A 289 14.11 4.31 -13.13
CA ALA A 289 13.89 3.48 -11.95
C ALA A 289 15.22 2.86 -11.47
N PRO A 290 15.38 2.59 -10.16
CA PRO A 290 16.59 1.95 -9.66
C PRO A 290 16.88 0.69 -10.46
N PRO A 291 18.16 0.38 -10.73
CA PRO A 291 18.55 -0.75 -11.57
C PRO A 291 17.96 -2.05 -11.00
N GLN A 292 17.19 -2.76 -11.81
CA GLN A 292 16.69 -4.08 -11.48
C GLN A 292 17.85 -5.07 -11.57
N GLY A 293 18.33 -5.54 -10.41
CA GLY A 293 19.39 -6.53 -10.37
C GLY A 293 20.27 -6.43 -9.10
N PRO A 294 21.20 -7.39 -8.91
CA PRO A 294 22.06 -7.39 -7.74
C PRO A 294 22.96 -6.14 -7.70
N GLY A 295 22.70 -5.27 -6.75
CA GLY A 295 23.44 -4.05 -6.53
C GLY A 295 23.43 -3.62 -5.06
N PRO A 296 24.32 -2.73 -4.63
CA PRO A 296 24.26 -2.17 -3.30
C PRO A 296 22.98 -1.36 -3.15
N GLY A 297 22.32 -1.45 -1.98
CA GLY A 297 21.22 -0.59 -1.63
C GLY A 297 21.62 0.89 -1.62
N GLY A 298 20.66 1.79 -1.76
CA GLY A 298 20.93 3.21 -1.78
C GLY A 298 19.68 4.07 -1.93
N TRP A 299 19.90 5.38 -1.85
CA TRP A 299 18.89 6.39 -2.10
C TRP A 299 18.80 6.66 -3.60
N PHE A 300 17.58 6.56 -4.13
CA PHE A 300 17.28 6.83 -5.54
C PHE A 300 16.14 7.85 -5.65
N PRO A 301 16.20 8.75 -6.66
CA PRO A 301 15.10 9.66 -6.93
C PRO A 301 13.89 8.87 -7.44
N VAL A 302 12.72 9.14 -6.85
CA VAL A 302 11.45 8.55 -7.24
C VAL A 302 10.48 9.66 -7.62
N GLY A 303 9.73 9.46 -8.68
CA GLY A 303 8.79 10.46 -9.15
C GLY A 303 9.42 11.63 -9.93
N PRO A 304 8.57 12.53 -10.44
CA PRO A 304 9.01 13.72 -11.16
C PRO A 304 9.69 14.71 -10.22
N GLU A 305 10.63 15.45 -10.75
CA GLU A 305 11.26 16.58 -10.09
C GLU A 305 10.46 17.85 -10.38
N GLY A 306 10.11 18.60 -9.36
CA GLY A 306 9.44 19.89 -9.44
C GLY A 306 10.37 21.03 -9.04
N GLU A 307 10.29 22.16 -9.71
CA GLU A 307 11.00 23.36 -9.34
C GLU A 307 10.04 24.56 -9.30
N PHE A 308 10.14 25.34 -8.23
CA PHE A 308 9.52 26.65 -8.09
C PHE A 308 10.62 27.70 -8.16
N TYR A 309 10.45 28.70 -9.02
CA TYR A 309 11.46 29.75 -9.18
C TYR A 309 10.87 31.12 -9.41
N GLY A 310 11.62 32.12 -8.95
CA GLY A 310 11.48 33.51 -9.39
C GLY A 310 12.44 33.78 -10.55
N ILE A 311 11.98 34.51 -11.54
CA ILE A 311 12.79 34.90 -12.70
C ILE A 311 12.68 36.43 -12.86
N GLY A 312 13.79 37.05 -13.14
CA GLY A 312 13.85 38.49 -13.31
C GLY A 312 14.49 38.88 -14.65
N TRP A 313 13.97 39.94 -15.25
CA TRP A 313 14.50 40.57 -16.44
C TRP A 313 15.05 41.95 -16.10
N PHE A 314 16.33 42.20 -16.41
CA PHE A 314 17.04 43.45 -16.13
C PHE A 314 17.54 44.03 -17.45
N PRO A 315 16.89 45.10 -17.99
CA PRO A 315 17.29 45.69 -19.25
C PRO A 315 18.71 46.27 -19.18
N LEU A 316 19.48 46.07 -20.24
CA LEU A 316 20.82 46.61 -20.41
C LEU A 316 20.77 47.86 -21.29
N GLY A 317 20.66 49.02 -20.65
CA GLY A 317 20.54 50.30 -21.34
C GLY A 317 19.18 50.51 -22.02
N GLU A 318 19.16 51.35 -23.04
CA GLU A 318 17.96 51.64 -23.87
C GLU A 318 17.72 50.60 -24.97
N GLY A 319 18.48 49.48 -24.94
CA GLY A 319 18.47 48.46 -26.00
C GLY A 319 17.47 47.32 -25.72
N ARG A 320 17.39 46.44 -26.72
CA ARG A 320 16.55 45.22 -26.65
C ARG A 320 17.19 44.08 -25.82
N LEU A 321 18.38 44.30 -25.34
CA LEU A 321 19.14 43.31 -24.57
C LEU A 321 18.84 43.42 -23.08
N GLY A 322 18.75 42.29 -22.38
CA GLY A 322 18.59 42.24 -20.93
C GLY A 322 19.36 41.08 -20.32
N LEU A 323 19.70 41.24 -19.03
CA LEU A 323 20.14 40.14 -18.19
C LEU A 323 18.91 39.41 -17.67
N VAL A 324 18.98 38.09 -17.62
CA VAL A 324 17.95 37.24 -17.01
C VAL A 324 18.56 36.51 -15.80
N GLY A 325 17.95 36.70 -14.65
CA GLY A 325 18.34 36.03 -13.41
C GLY A 325 17.23 35.12 -12.89
N LEU A 326 17.59 33.98 -12.38
CA LEU A 326 16.64 33.01 -11.79
C LEU A 326 17.15 32.55 -10.44
N VAL A 327 16.22 32.44 -9.48
CA VAL A 327 16.46 31.84 -8.17
C VAL A 327 15.28 30.93 -7.84
N GLY A 328 15.55 29.68 -7.48
CA GLY A 328 14.51 28.71 -7.23
C GLY A 328 14.86 27.66 -6.19
N ILE A 329 13.92 26.77 -6.00
CA ILE A 329 14.05 25.58 -5.15
C ILE A 329 13.52 24.39 -5.95
N VAL A 330 14.37 23.38 -6.08
CA VAL A 330 13.97 22.07 -6.59
C VAL A 330 13.50 21.21 -5.44
N VAL A 331 12.44 20.47 -5.70
CA VAL A 331 11.86 19.49 -4.78
C VAL A 331 11.78 18.14 -5.49
N GLN A 332 12.36 17.12 -4.91
CA GLN A 332 12.31 15.76 -5.45
C GLN A 332 12.19 14.75 -4.32
N GLU A 333 11.33 13.75 -4.52
CA GLU A 333 11.21 12.62 -3.62
C GLU A 333 12.33 11.61 -3.89
N TRP A 334 12.98 11.17 -2.82
CA TRP A 334 14.00 10.13 -2.84
C TRP A 334 13.55 8.99 -1.95
N ALA A 335 13.71 7.77 -2.43
CA ALA A 335 13.43 6.57 -1.64
C ALA A 335 14.69 5.74 -1.48
N TRP A 336 14.85 5.17 -0.30
CA TRP A 336 15.92 4.23 -0.03
C TRP A 336 15.49 2.84 -0.46
N TYR A 337 16.27 2.19 -1.32
CA TYR A 337 16.06 0.82 -1.77
C TYR A 337 17.13 -0.07 -1.14
N PRO A 338 16.72 -1.14 -0.44
CA PRO A 338 17.67 -2.12 0.06
C PRO A 338 18.36 -2.86 -1.10
N PRO A 339 19.50 -3.50 -0.84
CA PRO A 339 20.19 -4.27 -1.87
C PRO A 339 19.27 -5.41 -2.34
N TRP A 340 18.86 -5.31 -3.57
CA TRP A 340 18.16 -6.30 -4.39
C TRP A 340 16.90 -7.01 -3.82
N TYR A 341 15.76 -6.80 -4.48
CA TYR A 341 14.55 -7.63 -4.37
C TYR A 341 14.10 -8.11 -5.75
N PRO A 342 13.89 -9.43 -5.98
CA PRO A 342 13.17 -9.92 -7.14
C PRO A 342 11.70 -9.47 -7.08
N GLU A 343 11.17 -9.02 -8.19
CA GLU A 343 9.81 -8.52 -8.35
C GLU A 343 8.72 -9.50 -7.86
N ALA A 344 8.99 -10.81 -7.95
CA ALA A 344 8.07 -11.88 -7.51
C ALA A 344 7.88 -11.97 -5.98
N LEU A 345 8.69 -11.27 -5.17
CA LEU A 345 8.66 -11.38 -3.71
C LEU A 345 8.25 -10.06 -3.03
N LEU A 346 8.09 -8.98 -3.79
CA LEU A 346 7.58 -7.70 -3.29
C LEU A 346 6.25 -7.79 -2.53
N PRO A 347 5.33 -8.71 -2.85
CA PRO A 347 4.10 -8.85 -2.06
C PRO A 347 4.31 -9.38 -0.65
N LEU A 348 5.37 -10.15 -0.39
CA LEU A 348 5.57 -10.87 0.87
C LEU A 348 6.44 -10.13 1.89
N VAL A 349 7.32 -9.25 1.42
CA VAL A 349 8.22 -8.47 2.29
C VAL A 349 8.20 -7.03 1.82
N GLU A 350 7.39 -6.20 2.43
CA GLU A 350 7.53 -4.77 2.30
C GLU A 350 8.58 -4.31 3.30
N VAL A 351 9.74 -3.99 2.76
CA VAL A 351 10.58 -2.97 3.38
C VAL A 351 9.97 -1.67 2.86
N GLU A 352 9.24 -0.95 3.70
CA GLU A 352 8.81 0.40 3.33
C GLU A 352 10.07 1.17 2.96
N PRO A 353 10.22 1.62 1.72
CA PRO A 353 11.32 2.50 1.40
C PRO A 353 11.12 3.74 2.28
N GLU A 354 12.09 4.06 3.10
CA GLU A 354 12.11 5.38 3.73
C GLU A 354 12.11 6.38 2.58
N SER A 355 11.06 7.15 2.42
CA SER A 355 11.03 8.25 1.46
C SER A 355 11.27 9.56 2.17
N GLU A 356 12.06 10.43 1.55
CA GLU A 356 12.29 11.79 2.00
C GLU A 356 12.20 12.77 0.84
N LEU A 357 11.62 13.93 1.11
CA LEU A 357 11.66 15.05 0.19
C LEU A 357 13.00 15.76 0.34
N ARG A 358 13.78 15.78 -0.73
CA ARG A 358 15.01 16.56 -0.79
C ARG A 358 14.79 17.85 -1.55
N THR A 359 15.40 18.91 -1.05
CA THR A 359 15.31 20.24 -1.65
C THR A 359 16.69 20.80 -1.90
N TRP A 360 16.86 21.48 -3.03
CA TRP A 360 18.10 22.17 -3.39
C TRP A 360 17.80 23.57 -3.90
N PRO A 361 18.55 24.57 -3.46
CA PRO A 361 18.49 25.90 -4.06
C PRO A 361 19.02 25.84 -5.50
N THR A 362 18.40 26.61 -6.37
CA THR A 362 18.84 26.76 -7.77
C THR A 362 19.04 28.23 -8.11
N VAL A 363 19.97 28.45 -9.03
CA VAL A 363 20.26 29.77 -9.56
C VAL A 363 20.49 29.67 -11.07
N GLY A 364 20.13 30.72 -11.78
CA GLY A 364 20.39 30.82 -13.21
C GLY A 364 20.77 32.25 -13.59
N LEU A 365 21.56 32.36 -14.64
CA LEU A 365 21.98 33.63 -15.21
C LEU A 365 22.06 33.51 -16.74
N GLY A 366 21.56 34.49 -17.44
CA GLY A 366 21.51 34.48 -18.89
C GLY A 366 21.32 35.83 -19.52
N LEU A 367 21.15 35.80 -20.82
CA LEU A 367 20.90 36.97 -21.67
C LEU A 367 19.60 36.75 -22.42
N GLY A 368 18.90 37.83 -22.63
CA GLY A 368 17.69 37.83 -23.45
C GLY A 368 17.56 39.00 -24.34
N VAL A 369 16.67 38.89 -25.29
CA VAL A 369 16.29 39.95 -26.23
C VAL A 369 14.79 40.16 -26.17
N GLU A 370 14.34 41.40 -26.26
CA GLU A 370 12.92 41.74 -26.24
C GLU A 370 12.57 42.70 -27.35
N SER A 371 11.42 42.49 -27.98
CA SER A 371 10.91 43.38 -29.05
C SER A 371 9.39 43.26 -29.15
N GLY A 372 8.67 44.38 -28.98
CA GLY A 372 7.22 44.45 -29.18
C GLY A 372 6.40 43.54 -28.27
N GLY A 373 6.78 43.41 -26.98
CA GLY A 373 6.07 42.56 -26.01
C GLY A 373 6.43 41.08 -26.11
N LEU A 374 7.31 40.69 -27.03
CA LEU A 374 7.87 39.32 -27.10
C LEU A 374 9.32 39.33 -26.64
N GLY A 375 9.67 38.46 -25.73
CA GLY A 375 11.01 38.24 -25.23
C GLY A 375 11.47 36.80 -25.47
N ALA A 376 12.76 36.65 -25.74
CA ALA A 376 13.42 35.36 -25.75
C ALA A 376 14.71 35.42 -24.93
N TYR A 377 15.05 34.36 -24.19
CA TYR A 377 16.25 34.34 -23.40
C TYR A 377 16.96 32.99 -23.47
N LEU A 378 18.26 33.04 -23.31
CA LEU A 378 19.12 31.87 -23.11
C LEU A 378 19.77 32.00 -21.75
N LEU A 379 19.56 31.00 -20.86
CA LEU A 379 19.95 31.05 -19.47
C LEU A 379 20.66 29.76 -19.08
N TRP A 380 21.81 29.88 -18.44
CA TRP A 380 22.43 28.76 -17.75
C TRP A 380 21.80 28.60 -16.37
N HIS A 381 21.36 27.38 -16.05
CA HIS A 381 20.71 27.02 -14.79
C HIS A 381 21.55 25.98 -14.06
N SER A 382 21.77 26.18 -12.77
CA SER A 382 22.65 25.32 -11.95
C SER A 382 22.25 23.86 -11.91
N HIS A 383 20.96 23.56 -12.12
CA HIS A 383 20.43 22.19 -12.04
C HIS A 383 19.92 21.66 -13.39
N ARG A 384 19.28 22.51 -14.21
CA ARG A 384 18.69 22.10 -15.51
C ARG A 384 19.60 22.32 -16.71
N GLY A 385 20.77 22.90 -16.51
CA GLY A 385 21.71 23.21 -17.59
C GLY A 385 21.26 24.40 -18.42
N LEU A 386 21.44 24.34 -19.76
CA LEU A 386 21.08 25.42 -20.67
C LEU A 386 19.57 25.41 -20.92
N LEU A 387 18.93 26.55 -20.65
CA LEU A 387 17.49 26.77 -20.88
C LEU A 387 17.28 27.80 -21.97
N LEU A 388 16.38 27.50 -22.89
CA LEU A 388 15.79 28.45 -23.83
C LEU A 388 14.40 28.83 -23.36
N GLY A 389 14.15 30.08 -23.12
CA GLY A 389 12.84 30.57 -22.75
C GLY A 389 12.29 31.63 -23.67
N MET A 390 10.99 31.75 -23.70
CA MET A 390 10.24 32.78 -24.38
C MET A 390 9.17 33.34 -23.48
N ARG A 391 8.92 34.65 -23.56
CA ARG A 391 7.81 35.31 -22.88
C ARG A 391 7.00 36.17 -23.85
N ALA A 392 5.73 36.32 -23.58
CA ALA A 392 4.84 37.23 -24.27
C ALA A 392 4.09 38.05 -23.19
N GLN A 393 4.08 39.35 -23.37
CA GLN A 393 3.32 40.29 -22.55
C GLN A 393 2.01 40.61 -23.27
N LEU A 394 0.89 40.46 -22.57
CA LEU A 394 -0.45 40.75 -23.05
C LEU A 394 -0.82 42.23 -22.86
#